data_afe171de6ba4102b24c2beadac9c83b9
#
_entry.id   afe171de6ba4102b24c2beadac9c83b9
#
_cell.length_a   1.000
_cell.length_b   1.000
_cell.length_c   1.000
_cell.angle_alpha   90.00
_cell.angle_beta   90.00
_cell.angle_gamma   90.00
#
_symmetry.space_group_name_H-M   'P 1'
#
loop_
_entity.id
_entity.type
_entity.pdbx_description
1 polymer ?
#
loop_
_entity_poly.entity_id
_entity_poly.type
_entity_poly.pdbx_seq_one_letter_code
_entity_poly.pdbx_strand_id
1 'polypeptide(L)'
;FGIVGIIYAVVLMLFLYEKPNHIKEKPAPETAKKGNPFAGLGIVLTNWAFWVILFYFAAPSLPGWATKNWLPTLFAESLNIPMSEAGPISTITIALSSFVGVIVGGILSDKWVQKNIRGRVYTGAIGLGMTIPALALLGFGSSFAAVVGAGLLFGVGYGIFDANNMPILCQFISAKYRATAYGVMNM
;
A
#
# COMPACT_ATOMS: atom_id res chain seq x y z
N PHE A 1 3.44 -14.97 -18.04
CA PHE A 1 2.61 -14.35 -16.97
C PHE A 1 1.17 -14.13 -17.40
N GLY A 2 0.88 -13.66 -18.66
CA GLY A 2 -0.48 -13.36 -19.13
C GLY A 2 -1.43 -14.57 -19.07
N ILE A 3 -0.96 -15.76 -19.50
CA ILE A 3 -1.77 -16.98 -19.48
C ILE A 3 -2.18 -17.37 -18.05
N VAL A 4 -1.26 -17.25 -17.08
CA VAL A 4 -1.54 -17.52 -15.67
C VAL A 4 -2.59 -16.53 -15.13
N GLY A 5 -2.53 -15.27 -15.53
CA GLY A 5 -3.54 -14.26 -15.18
C GLY A 5 -4.94 -14.58 -15.72
N ILE A 6 -5.02 -15.08 -16.97
CA ILE A 6 -6.29 -15.49 -17.58
C ILE A 6 -6.88 -16.70 -16.84
N ILE A 7 -6.07 -17.72 -16.57
CA ILE A 7 -6.51 -18.90 -15.80
C ILE A 7 -7.00 -18.49 -14.42
N TYR A 8 -6.27 -17.61 -13.73
CA TYR A 8 -6.67 -17.10 -12.42
C TYR A 8 -7.97 -16.29 -12.47
N ALA A 9 -8.18 -15.46 -13.50
CA ALA A 9 -9.42 -14.73 -13.69
C ALA A 9 -10.63 -15.67 -13.88
N VAL A 10 -10.47 -16.74 -14.66
CA VAL A 10 -11.52 -17.77 -14.84
C VAL A 10 -11.83 -18.46 -13.52
N VAL A 11 -10.79 -18.84 -12.75
CA VAL A 11 -10.97 -19.44 -11.42
C VAL A 11 -11.73 -18.49 -10.50
N LEU A 12 -11.36 -17.20 -10.47
CA LEU A 12 -12.07 -16.20 -9.67
C LEU A 12 -13.54 -16.05 -10.08
N MET A 13 -13.85 -16.02 -11.38
CA MET A 13 -15.23 -15.96 -11.87
C MET A 13 -16.08 -17.15 -11.45
N LEU A 14 -15.49 -18.34 -11.34
CA LEU A 14 -16.18 -19.56 -10.92
C LEU A 14 -16.40 -19.64 -9.40
N PHE A 15 -15.47 -19.10 -8.60
CA PHE A 15 -15.48 -19.22 -7.14
C PHE A 15 -16.00 -17.97 -6.42
N LEU A 16 -15.89 -16.79 -7.04
CA LEU A 16 -16.44 -15.56 -6.48
C LEU A 16 -17.94 -15.46 -6.80
N TYR A 17 -18.75 -16.07 -5.96
CA TYR A 17 -20.19 -15.88 -5.96
C TYR A 17 -20.53 -14.74 -4.99
N GLU A 18 -20.93 -13.59 -5.52
CA GLU A 18 -21.48 -12.51 -4.71
C GLU A 18 -22.83 -12.96 -4.14
N LYS A 19 -22.89 -13.31 -2.85
CA LYS A 19 -24.17 -13.45 -2.17
C LYS A 19 -24.84 -12.07 -2.21
N PRO A 20 -26.06 -11.95 -2.76
CA PRO A 20 -26.80 -10.70 -2.66
C PRO A 20 -26.95 -10.38 -1.17
N ASN A 21 -26.26 -9.32 -0.73
CA ASN A 21 -26.33 -8.85 0.64
C ASN A 21 -27.78 -8.45 0.93
N HIS A 22 -28.48 -9.24 1.70
CA HIS A 22 -29.78 -8.90 2.27
C HIS A 22 -29.71 -7.82 3.39
N ILE A 23 -28.59 -7.10 3.47
CA ILE A 23 -28.60 -5.82 4.16
C ILE A 23 -29.42 -4.92 3.26
N LYS A 24 -30.70 -4.74 3.64
CA LYS A 24 -31.56 -3.69 3.11
C LYS A 24 -30.86 -2.35 3.39
N GLU A 25 -29.89 -1.97 2.56
CA GLU A 25 -29.60 -0.56 2.40
C GLU A 25 -30.93 0.07 2.03
N LYS A 26 -31.41 1.01 2.85
CA LYS A 26 -32.57 1.83 2.48
C LYS A 26 -32.37 2.20 1.02
N PRO A 27 -33.38 1.94 0.14
CA PRO A 27 -33.22 2.25 -1.28
C PRO A 27 -32.75 3.70 -1.37
N ALA A 28 -31.57 3.90 -1.93
CA ALA A 28 -31.13 5.23 -2.30
C ALA A 28 -32.26 5.80 -3.19
N PRO A 29 -32.70 7.03 -2.98
CA PRO A 29 -33.78 7.60 -3.76
C PRO A 29 -33.50 7.36 -5.24
N GLU A 30 -34.45 6.81 -5.97
CA GLU A 30 -34.43 6.39 -7.38
C GLU A 30 -34.05 7.49 -8.39
N THR A 31 -33.67 8.65 -7.92
CA THR A 31 -33.17 9.77 -8.72
C THR A 31 -31.65 9.71 -8.99
N ALA A 32 -31.03 8.56 -8.85
CA ALA A 32 -29.68 8.38 -9.39
C ALA A 32 -29.72 8.34 -10.93
N LYS A 33 -29.99 9.49 -11.56
CA LYS A 33 -29.62 9.77 -12.96
C LYS A 33 -28.25 9.17 -13.19
N LYS A 34 -28.07 8.45 -14.31
CA LYS A 34 -26.74 7.95 -14.76
C LYS A 34 -25.73 9.08 -14.54
N GLY A 35 -25.05 9.06 -13.40
CA GLY A 35 -24.19 10.16 -13.00
C GLY A 35 -23.03 10.23 -13.96
N ASN A 36 -22.77 11.40 -14.49
CA ASN A 36 -21.57 11.69 -15.26
C ASN A 36 -20.36 11.13 -14.47
N PRO A 37 -19.55 10.20 -15.03
CA PRO A 37 -18.42 9.62 -14.33
C PRO A 37 -17.44 10.68 -13.79
N PHE A 38 -17.39 11.86 -14.44
CA PHE A 38 -16.62 13.01 -13.98
C PHE A 38 -17.23 13.74 -12.76
N ALA A 39 -18.50 13.56 -12.47
CA ALA A 39 -19.12 14.18 -11.28
C ALA A 39 -18.53 13.62 -9.98
N GLY A 40 -18.20 12.31 -9.97
CA GLY A 40 -17.50 11.67 -8.86
C GLY A 40 -16.12 12.25 -8.63
N LEU A 41 -15.37 12.53 -9.69
CA LEU A 41 -14.05 13.14 -9.64
C LEU A 41 -14.12 14.56 -9.03
N GLY A 42 -15.07 15.38 -9.46
CA GLY A 42 -15.28 16.72 -8.90
C GLY A 42 -15.52 16.69 -7.39
N ILE A 43 -16.38 15.78 -6.91
CA ILE A 43 -16.67 15.63 -5.47
C ILE A 43 -15.43 15.22 -4.68
N VAL A 44 -14.62 14.30 -5.20
CA VAL A 44 -13.38 13.83 -4.55
C VAL A 44 -12.36 14.96 -4.50
N LEU A 45 -12.12 15.67 -5.60
CA LEU A 45 -11.13 16.74 -5.69
C LEU A 45 -11.51 18.00 -4.90
N THR A 46 -12.80 18.22 -4.63
CA THR A 46 -13.28 19.35 -3.81
C THR A 46 -13.11 19.05 -2.31
N ASN A 47 -12.92 17.80 -1.92
CA ASN A 47 -12.78 17.40 -0.52
C ASN A 47 -11.34 17.65 -0.03
N TRP A 48 -11.15 18.62 0.88
CA TRP A 48 -9.84 18.93 1.47
C TRP A 48 -9.20 17.72 2.17
N ALA A 49 -9.98 16.89 2.85
CA ALA A 49 -9.47 15.70 3.51
C ALA A 49 -8.84 14.72 2.51
N PHE A 50 -9.37 14.64 1.27
CA PHE A 50 -8.78 13.82 0.22
C PHE A 50 -7.36 14.29 -0.15
N TRP A 51 -7.12 15.60 -0.26
CA TRP A 51 -5.79 16.13 -0.58
C TRP A 51 -4.77 15.86 0.52
N VAL A 52 -5.18 15.96 1.78
CA VAL A 52 -4.30 15.61 2.91
C VAL A 52 -3.92 14.12 2.87
N ILE A 53 -4.89 13.24 2.59
CA ILE A 53 -4.66 11.81 2.45
C ILE A 53 -3.78 11.52 1.24
N LEU A 54 -4.08 12.14 0.10
CA LEU A 54 -3.29 12.01 -1.13
C LEU A 54 -1.83 12.39 -0.88
N PHE A 55 -1.57 13.51 -0.22
CA PHE A 55 -0.21 13.93 0.12
C PHE A 55 0.46 12.97 1.10
N TYR A 56 -0.27 12.50 2.11
CA TYR A 56 0.23 11.52 3.08
C TYR A 56 0.71 10.22 2.40
N PHE A 57 0.09 9.82 1.28
CA PHE A 57 0.51 8.63 0.51
C PHE A 57 1.50 8.95 -0.60
N ALA A 58 1.35 10.06 -1.29
CA ALA A 58 2.22 10.43 -2.41
C ALA A 58 3.65 10.73 -1.95
N ALA A 59 3.83 11.45 -0.85
CA ALA A 59 5.15 11.83 -0.36
C ALA A 59 6.06 10.62 -0.03
N PRO A 60 5.60 9.58 0.69
CA PRO A 60 6.40 8.36 0.91
C PRO A 60 6.50 7.45 -0.32
N SER A 61 5.62 7.58 -1.31
CA SER A 61 5.64 6.73 -2.50
C SER A 61 6.89 6.96 -3.35
N LEU A 62 7.36 8.20 -3.48
CA LEU A 62 8.58 8.53 -4.22
C LEU A 62 9.82 7.81 -3.65
N PRO A 63 10.21 7.99 -2.38
CA PRO A 63 11.34 7.26 -1.81
C PRO A 63 11.11 5.74 -1.77
N GLY A 64 9.87 5.29 -1.56
CA GLY A 64 9.51 3.88 -1.60
C GLY A 64 9.72 3.25 -2.98
N TRP A 65 9.29 3.94 -4.03
CA TRP A 65 9.50 3.51 -5.41
C TRP A 65 11.00 3.52 -5.78
N ALA A 66 11.70 4.59 -5.44
CA ALA A 66 13.13 4.70 -5.66
C ALA A 66 13.88 3.53 -4.99
N THR A 67 13.65 3.30 -3.70
CA THR A 67 14.30 2.21 -2.96
C THR A 67 14.04 0.86 -3.62
N LYS A 68 12.79 0.53 -3.94
CA LYS A 68 12.46 -0.77 -4.56
C LYS A 68 13.13 -0.98 -5.91
N ASN A 69 13.31 0.07 -6.70
CA ASN A 69 13.92 -0.04 -8.03
C ASN A 69 15.45 -0.03 -7.99
N TRP A 70 16.07 0.72 -7.06
CA TRP A 70 17.52 0.81 -6.95
C TRP A 70 18.14 -0.17 -5.97
N LEU A 71 17.35 -0.83 -5.13
CA LEU A 71 17.86 -1.76 -4.14
C LEU A 71 18.75 -2.87 -4.74
N PRO A 72 18.41 -3.49 -5.89
CA PRO A 72 19.29 -4.47 -6.53
C PRO A 72 20.68 -3.90 -6.83
N THR A 73 20.73 -2.67 -7.34
CA THR A 73 22.00 -1.97 -7.64
C THR A 73 22.78 -1.69 -6.36
N LEU A 74 22.11 -1.19 -5.33
CA LEU A 74 22.75 -0.96 -4.03
C LEU A 74 23.30 -2.25 -3.41
N PHE A 75 22.59 -3.37 -3.54
CA PHE A 75 23.07 -4.67 -3.10
C PHE A 75 24.30 -5.12 -3.90
N ALA A 76 24.27 -4.97 -5.24
CA ALA A 76 25.39 -5.34 -6.10
C ALA A 76 26.65 -4.55 -5.75
N GLU A 77 26.53 -3.23 -5.60
CA GLU A 77 27.65 -2.32 -5.30
C GLU A 77 28.15 -2.50 -3.87
N SER A 78 27.27 -2.49 -2.88
CA SER A 78 27.67 -2.57 -1.46
C SER A 78 28.25 -3.92 -1.08
N LEU A 79 27.82 -5.00 -1.73
CA LEU A 79 28.25 -6.36 -1.43
C LEU A 79 29.29 -6.88 -2.43
N ASN A 80 29.58 -6.10 -3.47
CA ASN A 80 30.49 -6.49 -4.56
C ASN A 80 30.12 -7.85 -5.19
N ILE A 81 28.83 -8.05 -5.44
CA ILE A 81 28.27 -9.27 -6.05
C ILE A 81 27.66 -8.95 -7.43
N PRO A 82 27.57 -9.93 -8.33
CA PRO A 82 26.97 -9.71 -9.63
C PRO A 82 25.46 -9.39 -9.51
N MET A 83 24.93 -8.60 -10.44
CA MET A 83 23.51 -8.22 -10.47
C MET A 83 22.57 -9.43 -10.56
N SER A 84 23.03 -10.53 -11.16
CA SER A 84 22.27 -11.80 -11.23
C SER A 84 21.97 -12.41 -9.86
N GLU A 85 22.78 -12.12 -8.85
CA GLU A 85 22.59 -12.54 -7.46
C GLU A 85 21.91 -11.44 -6.63
N ALA A 86 22.36 -10.20 -6.81
CA ALA A 86 21.83 -9.05 -6.09
C ALA A 86 20.33 -8.83 -6.34
N GLY A 87 19.86 -9.01 -7.58
CA GLY A 87 18.46 -8.86 -7.97
C GLY A 87 17.51 -9.78 -7.20
N PRO A 88 17.68 -11.10 -7.27
CA PRO A 88 16.87 -12.04 -6.49
C PRO A 88 16.94 -11.81 -4.98
N ILE A 89 18.15 -11.61 -4.42
CA ILE A 89 18.33 -11.40 -2.98
C ILE A 89 17.56 -10.16 -2.51
N SER A 90 17.73 -9.02 -3.18
CA SER A 90 17.05 -7.78 -2.82
C SER A 90 15.52 -7.89 -2.95
N THR A 91 15.06 -8.49 -4.05
CA THR A 91 13.62 -8.65 -4.31
C THR A 91 12.95 -9.56 -3.29
N ILE A 92 13.57 -10.71 -2.98
CA ILE A 92 13.06 -11.66 -1.98
C ILE A 92 13.07 -11.01 -0.58
N THR A 93 14.15 -10.30 -0.24
CA THR A 93 14.28 -9.59 1.04
C THR A 93 13.13 -8.60 1.24
N ILE A 94 12.83 -7.74 0.25
CA ILE A 94 11.73 -6.80 0.35
C ILE A 94 10.37 -7.51 0.33
N ALA A 95 10.17 -8.46 -0.54
CA ALA A 95 8.88 -9.13 -0.68
C ALA A 95 8.46 -9.83 0.61
N LEU A 96 9.36 -10.65 1.19
CA LEU A 96 9.08 -11.37 2.44
C LEU A 96 8.90 -10.42 3.62
N SER A 97 9.75 -9.42 3.77
CA SER A 97 9.64 -8.46 4.86
C SER A 97 8.42 -7.57 4.74
N SER A 98 8.05 -7.13 3.54
CA SER A 98 6.81 -6.38 3.30
C SER A 98 5.57 -7.22 3.60
N PHE A 99 5.58 -8.51 3.25
CA PHE A 99 4.49 -9.43 3.59
C PHE A 99 4.27 -9.51 5.10
N VAL A 100 5.35 -9.68 5.87
CA VAL A 100 5.30 -9.63 7.35
C VAL A 100 4.78 -8.27 7.83
N GLY A 101 5.29 -7.17 7.25
CA GLY A 101 4.87 -5.82 7.56
C GLY A 101 3.37 -5.58 7.35
N VAL A 102 2.83 -6.06 6.23
CA VAL A 102 1.39 -5.94 5.92
C VAL A 102 0.54 -6.67 6.97
N ILE A 103 0.91 -7.90 7.35
CA ILE A 103 0.18 -8.67 8.35
C ILE A 103 0.23 -7.96 9.72
N VAL A 104 1.42 -7.58 10.18
CA VAL A 104 1.61 -6.88 11.46
C VAL A 104 0.88 -5.53 11.46
N GLY A 105 1.02 -4.76 10.38
CA GLY A 105 0.36 -3.48 10.20
C GLY A 105 -1.17 -3.58 10.21
N GLY A 106 -1.72 -4.59 9.53
CA GLY A 106 -3.15 -4.87 9.53
C GLY A 106 -3.67 -5.19 10.93
N ILE A 107 -3.07 -6.17 11.61
CA ILE A 107 -3.47 -6.59 12.96
C ILE A 107 -3.36 -5.44 13.97
N LEU A 108 -2.25 -4.68 13.92
CA LEU A 108 -2.02 -3.57 14.84
C LEU A 108 -3.04 -2.44 14.62
N SER A 109 -3.28 -2.07 13.38
CA SER A 109 -4.22 -1.02 13.03
C SER A 109 -5.66 -1.38 13.37
N ASP A 110 -6.07 -2.63 13.17
CA ASP A 110 -7.42 -3.09 13.50
C ASP A 110 -7.65 -3.08 15.02
N LYS A 111 -6.66 -3.45 15.81
CA LYS A 111 -6.74 -3.34 17.29
C LYS A 111 -6.78 -1.88 17.76
N TRP A 112 -6.01 -1.02 17.14
CA TRP A 112 -5.96 0.39 17.55
C TRP A 112 -7.20 1.18 17.13
N VAL A 113 -7.75 0.91 15.96
CA VAL A 113 -8.96 1.57 15.47
C VAL A 113 -10.16 1.33 16.40
N GLN A 114 -10.20 0.19 17.08
CA GLN A 114 -11.25 -0.10 18.07
C GLN A 114 -11.21 0.84 19.30
N LYS A 115 -10.02 1.37 19.62
CA LYS A 115 -9.81 2.30 20.75
C LYS A 115 -9.76 3.77 20.28
N ASN A 116 -9.22 4.01 19.09
CA ASN A 116 -9.03 5.34 18.55
C ASN A 116 -9.14 5.30 17.02
N ILE A 117 -10.07 6.09 16.46
CA ILE A 117 -10.30 6.17 15.02
C ILE A 117 -9.04 6.54 14.21
N ARG A 118 -8.08 7.23 14.85
CA ARG A 118 -6.78 7.59 14.25
C ARG A 118 -5.76 6.47 14.29
N GLY A 119 -6.09 5.30 14.84
CA GLY A 119 -5.18 4.16 15.02
C GLY A 119 -4.49 3.74 13.72
N ARG A 120 -5.19 3.76 12.58
CA ARG A 120 -4.61 3.45 11.27
C ARG A 120 -3.55 4.44 10.83
N VAL A 121 -3.77 5.73 11.07
CA VAL A 121 -2.81 6.79 10.74
C VAL A 121 -1.55 6.65 11.60
N TYR A 122 -1.71 6.36 12.89
CA TYR A 122 -0.57 6.14 13.78
C TYR A 122 0.23 4.90 13.41
N THR A 123 -0.44 3.79 13.06
CA THR A 123 0.23 2.59 12.58
C THR A 123 1.04 2.87 11.30
N GLY A 124 0.45 3.57 10.34
CA GLY A 124 1.14 3.97 9.12
C GLY A 124 2.34 4.89 9.40
N ALA A 125 2.21 5.86 10.32
CA ALA A 125 3.30 6.75 10.72
C ALA A 125 4.46 5.99 11.38
N ILE A 126 4.18 4.97 12.20
CA ILE A 126 5.21 4.09 12.76
C ILE A 126 5.92 3.34 11.65
N GLY A 127 5.17 2.75 10.71
CA GLY A 127 5.74 2.08 9.55
C GLY A 127 6.70 2.99 8.77
N LEU A 128 6.28 4.22 8.46
CA LEU A 128 7.14 5.21 7.81
C LEU A 128 8.34 5.61 8.67
N GLY A 129 8.15 5.77 9.99
CA GLY A 129 9.24 6.04 10.92
C GLY A 129 10.33 4.97 10.87
N MET A 130 9.97 3.70 10.68
CA MET A 130 10.92 2.59 10.53
C MET A 130 11.71 2.65 9.22
N THR A 131 11.17 3.25 8.17
CA THR A 131 11.90 3.40 6.89
C THR A 131 13.05 4.40 6.97
N ILE A 132 13.01 5.37 7.89
CA ILE A 132 14.07 6.38 8.04
C ILE A 132 15.42 5.75 8.42
N PRO A 133 15.54 5.01 9.55
CA PRO A 133 16.79 4.34 9.88
C PRO A 133 17.16 3.26 8.86
N ALA A 134 16.18 2.63 8.21
CA ALA A 134 16.46 1.67 7.14
C ALA A 134 17.16 2.33 5.95
N LEU A 135 16.68 3.49 5.49
CA LEU A 135 17.32 4.23 4.40
C LEU A 135 18.70 4.76 4.78
N ALA A 136 18.88 5.21 6.03
CA ALA A 136 20.19 5.61 6.52
C ALA A 136 21.18 4.43 6.52
N LEU A 137 20.76 3.26 6.98
CA LEU A 137 21.58 2.05 6.94
C LEU A 137 21.87 1.58 5.51
N LEU A 138 20.94 1.75 4.56
CA LEU A 138 21.20 1.45 3.15
C LEU A 138 22.22 2.40 2.53
N GLY A 139 22.20 3.69 2.91
CA GLY A 139 23.12 4.68 2.36
C GLY A 139 24.55 4.62 2.95
N PHE A 140 24.70 4.20 4.20
CA PHE A 140 25.96 4.23 4.91
C PHE A 140 26.51 2.83 5.30
N GLY A 141 25.67 1.79 5.14
CA GLY A 141 26.05 0.42 5.49
C GLY A 141 26.95 -0.21 4.43
N SER A 142 28.12 -0.75 4.86
CA SER A 142 29.07 -1.42 3.98
C SER A 142 29.18 -2.93 4.22
N SER A 143 28.45 -3.48 5.21
CA SER A 143 28.45 -4.91 5.49
C SER A 143 27.19 -5.61 4.98
N PHE A 144 27.32 -6.90 4.64
CA PHE A 144 26.18 -7.72 4.21
C PHE A 144 25.01 -7.65 5.21
N ALA A 145 25.30 -7.81 6.50
CA ALA A 145 24.28 -7.76 7.54
C ALA A 145 23.59 -6.39 7.64
N ALA A 146 24.34 -5.29 7.47
CA ALA A 146 23.77 -3.95 7.49
C ALA A 146 22.82 -3.71 6.29
N VAL A 147 23.26 -4.07 5.08
CA VAL A 147 22.49 -3.85 3.84
C VAL A 147 21.23 -4.73 3.80
N VAL A 148 21.37 -6.03 4.11
CA VAL A 148 20.23 -6.96 4.16
C VAL A 148 19.28 -6.59 5.31
N GLY A 149 19.82 -6.28 6.51
CA GLY A 149 19.04 -5.85 7.65
C GLY A 149 18.26 -4.55 7.38
N ALA A 150 18.89 -3.60 6.68
CA ALA A 150 18.23 -2.38 6.24
C ALA A 150 17.10 -2.64 5.24
N GLY A 151 17.31 -3.54 4.27
CA GLY A 151 16.28 -3.98 3.33
C GLY A 151 15.10 -4.65 4.02
N LEU A 152 15.35 -5.52 5.01
CA LEU A 152 14.32 -6.14 5.83
C LEU A 152 13.53 -5.11 6.64
N LEU A 153 14.22 -4.18 7.31
CA LEU A 153 13.59 -3.12 8.10
C LEU A 153 12.75 -2.19 7.23
N PHE A 154 13.28 -1.83 6.05
CA PHE A 154 12.54 -1.04 5.06
C PHE A 154 11.27 -1.76 4.60
N GLY A 155 11.38 -3.04 4.23
CA GLY A 155 10.23 -3.81 3.78
C GLY A 155 9.15 -3.94 4.84
N VAL A 156 9.50 -4.26 6.09
CA VAL A 156 8.54 -4.32 7.21
C VAL A 156 7.87 -2.96 7.42
N GLY A 157 8.65 -1.88 7.53
CA GLY A 157 8.13 -0.54 7.76
C GLY A 157 7.20 -0.07 6.64
N TYR A 158 7.62 -0.27 5.39
CA TYR A 158 6.82 0.09 4.22
C TYR A 158 5.55 -0.78 4.12
N GLY A 159 5.62 -2.07 4.44
CA GLY A 159 4.46 -2.96 4.46
C GLY A 159 3.43 -2.55 5.51
N ILE A 160 3.87 -2.15 6.71
CA ILE A 160 2.99 -1.61 7.76
C ILE A 160 2.26 -0.35 7.28
N PHE A 161 2.96 0.56 6.60
CA PHE A 161 2.37 1.76 6.02
C PHE A 161 1.36 1.41 4.92
N ASP A 162 1.75 0.58 3.96
CA ASP A 162 0.98 0.25 2.77
C ASP A 162 -0.34 -0.47 3.10
N ALA A 163 -0.36 -1.33 4.12
CA ALA A 163 -1.55 -2.02 4.61
C ALA A 163 -2.69 -1.08 5.02
N ASN A 164 -2.38 0.17 5.36
CA ASN A 164 -3.34 1.13 5.86
C ASN A 164 -3.86 2.11 4.79
N ASN A 165 -3.33 2.10 3.57
CA ASN A 165 -3.66 3.02 2.50
C ASN A 165 -5.15 3.02 2.16
N MET A 166 -5.66 1.91 1.67
CA MET A 166 -7.07 1.77 1.30
C MET A 166 -8.02 1.91 2.50
N PRO A 167 -7.76 1.30 3.66
CA PRO A 167 -8.60 1.47 4.84
C PRO A 167 -8.72 2.92 5.31
N ILE A 168 -7.65 3.72 5.30
CA ILE A 168 -7.71 5.14 5.65
C ILE A 168 -8.58 5.90 4.65
N LEU A 169 -8.37 5.70 3.34
CA LEU A 169 -9.20 6.33 2.32
C LEU A 169 -10.69 6.04 2.54
N CYS A 170 -11.01 4.78 2.86
CA CYS A 170 -12.39 4.34 3.12
C CYS A 170 -13.05 4.98 4.35
N GLN A 171 -12.27 5.51 5.31
CA GLN A 171 -12.81 6.23 6.47
C GLN A 171 -13.33 7.63 6.11
N PHE A 172 -12.75 8.27 5.10
CA PHE A 172 -13.04 9.66 4.75
C PHE A 172 -13.90 9.81 3.48
N ILE A 173 -13.92 8.78 2.64
CA ILE A 173 -14.63 8.81 1.35
C ILE A 173 -15.84 7.86 1.40
N SER A 174 -17.01 8.37 1.01
CA SER A 174 -18.24 7.56 0.92
C SER A 174 -18.06 6.39 -0.05
N ALA A 175 -18.73 5.27 0.22
CA ALA A 175 -18.60 4.01 -0.55
C ALA A 175 -18.74 4.21 -2.06
N LYS A 176 -19.65 5.09 -2.49
CA LYS A 176 -19.92 5.41 -3.89
C LYS A 176 -18.71 5.95 -4.66
N TYR A 177 -17.80 6.66 -3.99
CA TYR A 177 -16.65 7.36 -4.62
C TYR A 177 -15.29 6.75 -4.31
N ARG A 178 -15.23 5.65 -3.54
CA ARG A 178 -13.98 4.99 -3.13
C ARG A 178 -13.14 4.54 -4.30
N ALA A 179 -13.76 3.92 -5.30
CA ALA A 179 -13.04 3.47 -6.49
C ALA A 179 -12.42 4.63 -7.27
N THR A 180 -13.15 5.74 -7.44
CA THR A 180 -12.65 6.95 -8.10
C THR A 180 -11.50 7.58 -7.31
N ALA A 181 -11.67 7.71 -5.99
CA ALA A 181 -10.64 8.29 -5.12
C ALA A 181 -9.37 7.44 -5.10
N TYR A 182 -9.51 6.12 -5.02
CA TYR A 182 -8.37 5.20 -5.06
C TYR A 182 -7.66 5.21 -6.42
N GLY A 183 -8.42 5.32 -7.53
CA GLY A 183 -7.87 5.50 -8.86
C GLY A 183 -7.01 6.75 -8.97
N VAL A 184 -7.51 7.90 -8.49
CA VAL A 184 -6.74 9.17 -8.48
C VAL A 184 -5.49 9.07 -7.59
N MET A 185 -5.57 8.34 -6.47
CA MET A 185 -4.46 8.17 -5.55
C MET A 185 -3.33 7.32 -6.12
N ASN A 186 -3.61 6.47 -7.12
CA ASN A 186 -2.62 5.59 -7.76
C ASN A 186 -2.12 6.11 -9.13
N MET A 187 -2.57 7.28 -9.57
CA MET A 187 -2.04 7.94 -10.77
C MET A 187 -0.74 8.66 -10.48
#